data_405ed601c6aecc9e3bcdfca8abdb04dc
#
_entry.id   405ed601c6aecc9e3bcdfca8abdb04dc
#
_cell.length_a   1.000
_cell.length_b   1.000
_cell.length_c   1.000
_cell.angle_alpha   90.00
_cell.angle_beta   90.00
_cell.angle_gamma   90.00
#
_symmetry.space_group_name_H-M   'P 1'
#
loop_
_entity.id
_entity.type
_entity.pdbx_description
1 polymer ?
#
loop_
_entity_poly.entity_id
_entity_poly.type
_entity_poly.pdbx_seq_one_letter_code
_entity_poly.pdbx_strand_id
1 'polypeptide(L)'
;GVYIPSDIYARFLRSNKKDVVFVCGSDEHGVPITISAKKEGVSPQEVVDKYHKLIGDSFKDLGISFDIYHRTSDKLHHETASDFFEHLHQKNLFIEKVSKQYFDEKENQFLADRYITGTCPHCNNEGAYGDQCEACGTSLSATDLIEPKSALSGNKPVMKETKHWFLPLDQYESWLKEWILDGHKSDWKSNV
;
A
#
# COMPACT_ATOMS: atom_id res chain seq x y z
N GLY A 1 10.96 14.54 -6.48
CA GLY A 1 10.43 13.43 -6.98
C GLY A 1 9.37 13.44 -8.05
N VAL A 2 8.22 12.89 -7.76
CA VAL A 2 7.19 12.55 -8.77
C VAL A 2 6.34 13.76 -9.16
N TYR A 3 5.90 14.56 -8.22
CA TYR A 3 4.84 15.58 -8.42
C TYR A 3 5.26 16.76 -9.30
N ILE A 4 6.46 17.29 -9.13
CA ILE A 4 6.92 18.42 -9.94
C ILE A 4 7.07 18.07 -11.42
N PRO A 5 7.73 16.96 -11.82
CA PRO A 5 7.77 16.54 -13.22
C PRO A 5 6.38 16.29 -13.82
N SER A 6 5.48 15.69 -13.05
CA SER A 6 4.09 15.44 -13.50
C SER A 6 3.33 16.75 -13.72
N ASP A 7 3.50 17.73 -12.83
CA ASP A 7 2.89 19.06 -12.98
C ASP A 7 3.41 19.79 -14.22
N ILE A 8 4.73 19.76 -14.45
CA ILE A 8 5.34 20.35 -15.64
C ILE A 8 4.74 19.71 -16.90
N TYR A 9 4.58 18.40 -16.92
CA TYR A 9 3.99 17.67 -18.03
C TYR A 9 2.51 18.02 -18.25
N ALA A 10 1.73 18.08 -17.17
CA ALA A 10 0.33 18.47 -17.23
C ALA A 10 0.16 19.89 -17.78
N ARG A 11 1.01 20.83 -17.33
CA ARG A 11 1.03 22.22 -17.85
C ARG A 11 1.44 22.27 -19.33
N PHE A 12 2.44 21.50 -19.74
CA PHE A 12 2.85 21.39 -21.13
C PHE A 12 1.68 20.88 -22.01
N LEU A 13 1.00 19.84 -21.59
CA LEU A 13 -0.17 19.32 -22.35
C LEU A 13 -1.29 20.37 -22.45
N ARG A 14 -1.62 21.04 -21.33
CA ARG A 14 -2.63 22.10 -21.31
C ARG A 14 -2.25 23.28 -22.22
N SER A 15 -0.95 23.69 -22.24
CA SER A 15 -0.46 24.74 -23.14
C SER A 15 -0.61 24.36 -24.61
N ASN A 16 -0.55 23.06 -24.91
CA ASN A 16 -0.83 22.50 -26.24
C ASN A 16 -2.34 22.22 -26.47
N LYS A 17 -3.21 22.77 -25.60
CA LYS A 17 -4.68 22.66 -25.70
C LYS A 17 -5.18 21.21 -25.69
N LYS A 18 -4.46 20.34 -24.99
CA LYS A 18 -4.96 18.99 -24.68
C LYS A 18 -5.90 19.05 -23.50
N ASP A 19 -6.93 18.23 -23.52
CA ASP A 19 -7.80 18.01 -22.38
C ASP A 19 -7.07 17.13 -21.36
N VAL A 20 -6.82 17.66 -20.17
CA VAL A 20 -6.00 17.02 -19.13
C VAL A 20 -6.65 17.18 -17.78
N VAL A 21 -6.93 16.07 -17.15
CA VAL A 21 -7.31 16.01 -15.73
C VAL A 21 -6.10 15.50 -14.93
N PHE A 22 -5.61 16.34 -14.04
CA PHE A 22 -4.45 16.01 -13.19
C PHE A 22 -4.90 15.81 -11.75
N VAL A 23 -4.91 14.58 -11.30
CA VAL A 23 -5.45 14.18 -10.00
C VAL A 23 -4.35 13.65 -9.08
N CYS A 24 -4.55 13.84 -7.78
CA CYS A 24 -3.73 13.26 -6.73
C CYS A 24 -4.59 12.96 -5.51
N GLY A 25 -4.12 12.08 -4.64
CA GLY A 25 -4.74 11.80 -3.36
C GLY A 25 -3.72 11.35 -2.32
N SER A 26 -4.02 11.58 -1.05
CA SER A 26 -3.30 10.97 0.05
C SER A 26 -3.75 9.53 0.24
N ASP A 27 -2.80 8.61 0.28
CA ASP A 27 -3.04 7.23 0.74
C ASP A 27 -3.08 7.24 2.28
N GLU A 28 -4.23 6.88 2.82
CA GLU A 28 -4.53 7.06 4.25
C GLU A 28 -4.82 5.74 4.96
N HIS A 29 -4.47 4.64 4.34
CA HIS A 29 -4.57 3.31 4.92
C HIS A 29 -3.18 2.68 5.08
N GLY A 30 -3.03 1.88 6.13
CA GLY A 30 -1.81 1.11 6.34
C GLY A 30 -1.30 1.11 7.77
N VAL A 31 -0.45 0.14 8.03
CA VAL A 31 0.18 -0.15 9.33
C VAL A 31 0.91 1.05 9.94
N PRO A 32 1.71 1.85 9.20
CA PRO A 32 2.42 2.98 9.79
C PRO A 32 1.50 4.02 10.44
N ILE A 33 0.31 4.24 9.88
CA ILE A 33 -0.67 5.19 10.42
C ILE A 33 -1.19 4.72 11.78
N THR A 34 -1.56 3.45 11.88
CA THR A 34 -2.04 2.86 13.15
C THR A 34 -0.97 2.89 14.24
N ILE A 35 0.29 2.59 13.88
CA ILE A 35 1.42 2.64 14.81
C ILE A 35 1.68 4.08 15.26
N SER A 36 1.65 5.05 14.35
CA SER A 36 1.83 6.47 14.69
C SER A 36 0.72 6.97 15.60
N ALA A 37 -0.53 6.65 15.29
CA ALA A 37 -1.69 6.98 16.12
C ALA A 37 -1.54 6.44 17.54
N LYS A 38 -1.14 5.17 17.68
CA LYS A 38 -0.91 4.54 18.99
C LYS A 38 0.22 5.23 19.77
N LYS A 39 1.31 5.60 19.09
CA LYS A 39 2.45 6.31 19.72
C LYS A 39 2.09 7.74 20.14
N GLU A 40 1.30 8.45 19.33
CA GLU A 40 0.88 9.82 19.59
C GLU A 40 -0.33 9.90 20.56
N GLY A 41 -0.98 8.78 20.84
CA GLY A 41 -2.17 8.71 21.72
C GLY A 41 -3.42 9.34 21.09
N VAL A 42 -3.51 9.33 19.76
CA VAL A 42 -4.61 9.89 18.97
C VAL A 42 -5.27 8.83 18.11
N SER A 43 -6.39 9.13 17.48
CA SER A 43 -7.02 8.23 16.52
C SER A 43 -6.26 8.19 15.18
N PRO A 44 -6.33 7.07 14.41
CA PRO A 44 -5.81 7.02 13.05
C PRO A 44 -6.37 8.14 12.15
N GLN A 45 -7.63 8.52 12.34
CA GLN A 45 -8.26 9.59 11.58
C GLN A 45 -7.59 10.95 11.84
N GLU A 46 -7.26 11.28 13.09
CA GLU A 46 -6.53 12.52 13.42
C GLU A 46 -5.15 12.57 12.79
N VAL A 47 -4.45 11.43 12.71
CA VAL A 47 -3.14 11.35 12.03
C VAL A 47 -3.31 11.66 10.54
N VAL A 48 -4.24 11.00 9.85
CA VAL A 48 -4.41 11.20 8.41
C VAL A 48 -4.96 12.58 8.09
N ASP A 49 -5.83 13.16 8.90
CA ASP A 49 -6.33 14.53 8.72
C ASP A 49 -5.21 15.55 8.78
N LYS A 50 -4.31 15.43 9.77
CA LYS A 50 -3.12 16.26 9.91
C LYS A 50 -2.23 16.20 8.66
N TYR A 51 -1.90 15.00 8.20
CA TYR A 51 -0.99 14.81 7.06
C TYR A 51 -1.65 15.13 5.73
N HIS A 52 -2.93 14.82 5.53
CA HIS A 52 -3.67 15.22 4.34
C HIS A 52 -3.62 16.74 4.14
N LYS A 53 -3.91 17.49 5.22
CA LYS A 53 -3.83 18.95 5.18
C LYS A 53 -2.42 19.45 4.91
N LEU A 54 -1.42 18.93 5.62
CA LEU A 54 -0.01 19.33 5.46
C LEU A 54 0.50 19.10 4.03
N ILE A 55 0.21 17.94 3.46
CA ILE A 55 0.61 17.58 2.09
C ILE A 55 -0.12 18.48 1.08
N GLY A 56 -1.44 18.67 1.24
CA GLY A 56 -2.22 19.54 0.37
C GLY A 56 -1.75 21.00 0.38
N ASP A 57 -1.44 21.53 1.56
CA ASP A 57 -0.90 22.89 1.69
C ASP A 57 0.50 22.99 1.04
N SER A 58 1.36 21.99 1.23
CA SER A 58 2.67 21.93 0.58
C SER A 58 2.59 21.92 -0.95
N PHE A 59 1.61 21.19 -1.51
CA PHE A 59 1.38 21.23 -2.96
C PHE A 59 0.92 22.59 -3.46
N LYS A 60 0.07 23.29 -2.70
CA LYS A 60 -0.34 24.66 -3.03
C LYS A 60 0.85 25.63 -2.98
N ASP A 61 1.67 25.53 -1.95
CA ASP A 61 2.87 26.38 -1.78
C ASP A 61 3.88 26.18 -2.91
N LEU A 62 4.00 24.94 -3.41
CA LEU A 62 4.82 24.60 -4.58
C LEU A 62 4.14 24.96 -5.92
N GLY A 63 2.90 25.42 -5.91
CA GLY A 63 2.15 25.78 -7.09
C GLY A 63 1.77 24.58 -7.98
N ILE A 64 1.67 23.38 -7.42
CA ILE A 64 1.24 22.18 -8.16
C ILE A 64 -0.22 22.33 -8.61
N SER A 65 -0.48 22.12 -9.89
CA SER A 65 -1.77 22.43 -10.54
C SER A 65 -2.71 21.24 -10.63
N PHE A 66 -2.91 20.50 -9.53
CA PHE A 66 -3.94 19.47 -9.47
C PHE A 66 -5.34 20.06 -9.72
N ASP A 67 -6.14 19.38 -10.53
CA ASP A 67 -7.57 19.67 -10.65
C ASP A 67 -8.31 19.13 -9.43
N ILE A 68 -7.87 17.97 -8.92
CA ILE A 68 -8.43 17.33 -7.73
C ILE A 68 -7.28 16.83 -6.86
N TYR A 69 -7.29 17.23 -5.58
CA TYR A 69 -6.52 16.61 -4.51
C TYR A 69 -7.50 16.04 -3.49
N HIS A 70 -7.52 14.72 -3.37
CA HIS A 70 -8.51 13.99 -2.55
C HIS A 70 -7.83 13.02 -1.59
N ARG A 71 -8.58 12.06 -1.03
CA ARG A 71 -8.07 11.12 -0.02
C ARG A 71 -8.74 9.75 -0.11
N THR A 72 -7.99 8.70 0.25
CA THR A 72 -8.51 7.32 0.19
C THR A 72 -9.44 6.98 1.36
N SER A 73 -9.45 7.77 2.45
CA SER A 73 -10.39 7.61 3.56
C SER A 73 -11.76 8.27 3.33
N ASP A 74 -11.98 8.91 2.19
CA ASP A 74 -13.27 9.51 1.85
C ASP A 74 -14.35 8.45 1.58
N LYS A 75 -15.58 8.79 1.95
CA LYS A 75 -16.73 7.91 1.77
C LYS A 75 -16.91 7.44 0.33
N LEU A 76 -16.77 8.35 -0.64
CA LEU A 76 -16.91 8.03 -2.06
C LEU A 76 -15.84 7.01 -2.49
N HIS A 77 -14.61 7.15 -2.00
CA HIS A 77 -13.55 6.19 -2.29
C HIS A 77 -13.87 4.81 -1.71
N HIS A 78 -14.34 4.75 -0.45
CA HIS A 78 -14.73 3.50 0.19
C HIS A 78 -15.87 2.80 -0.55
N GLU A 79 -16.91 3.53 -0.93
CA GLU A 79 -18.04 3.00 -1.70
C GLU A 79 -17.56 2.46 -3.05
N THR A 80 -16.79 3.26 -3.79
CA THR A 80 -16.28 2.87 -5.12
C THR A 80 -15.37 1.63 -5.05
N ALA A 81 -14.46 1.58 -4.08
CA ALA A 81 -13.57 0.43 -3.89
C ALA A 81 -14.32 -0.84 -3.50
N SER A 82 -15.34 -0.70 -2.62
CA SER A 82 -16.19 -1.81 -2.20
C SER A 82 -17.03 -2.35 -3.36
N ASP A 83 -17.65 -1.46 -4.12
CA ASP A 83 -18.46 -1.82 -5.30
C ASP A 83 -17.60 -2.52 -6.36
N PHE A 84 -16.38 -2.02 -6.58
CA PHE A 84 -15.43 -2.64 -7.51
C PHE A 84 -15.05 -4.05 -7.07
N PHE A 85 -14.71 -4.23 -5.78
CA PHE A 85 -14.39 -5.54 -5.22
C PHE A 85 -15.60 -6.49 -5.32
N GLU A 86 -16.79 -6.04 -4.94
CA GLU A 86 -18.01 -6.85 -4.99
C GLU A 86 -18.32 -7.29 -6.42
N HIS A 87 -18.15 -6.39 -7.41
CA HIS A 87 -18.34 -6.72 -8.81
C HIS A 87 -17.39 -7.84 -9.28
N LEU A 88 -16.11 -7.80 -8.89
CA LEU A 88 -15.15 -8.86 -9.21
C LEU A 88 -15.51 -10.17 -8.49
N HIS A 89 -15.96 -10.09 -7.24
CA HIS A 89 -16.40 -11.26 -6.47
C HIS A 89 -17.63 -11.93 -7.09
N GLN A 90 -18.65 -11.16 -7.49
CA GLN A 90 -19.84 -11.66 -8.18
C GLN A 90 -19.52 -12.34 -9.52
N LYS A 91 -18.44 -11.92 -10.18
CA LYS A 91 -17.92 -12.59 -11.39
C LYS A 91 -17.11 -13.86 -11.10
N ASN A 92 -16.97 -14.27 -9.84
CA ASN A 92 -16.18 -15.43 -9.42
C ASN A 92 -14.70 -15.37 -9.89
N LEU A 93 -14.11 -14.18 -9.89
CA LEU A 93 -12.72 -13.98 -10.32
C LEU A 93 -11.69 -14.27 -9.22
N PHE A 94 -12.15 -14.49 -7.98
CA PHE A 94 -11.27 -14.78 -6.86
C PHE A 94 -11.22 -16.28 -6.54
N ILE A 95 -10.05 -16.73 -6.09
CA ILE A 95 -9.86 -18.06 -5.49
C ILE A 95 -9.72 -17.88 -3.99
N GLU A 96 -10.54 -18.59 -3.23
CA GLU A 96 -10.41 -18.65 -1.77
C GLU A 96 -9.35 -19.69 -1.38
N LYS A 97 -8.38 -19.27 -0.55
CA LYS A 97 -7.38 -20.19 0.04
C LYS A 97 -7.31 -19.99 1.55
N VAL A 98 -7.19 -21.09 2.26
CA VAL A 98 -6.86 -21.08 3.70
C VAL A 98 -5.35 -21.03 3.85
N SER A 99 -4.86 -20.12 4.66
CA SER A 99 -3.45 -20.02 5.02
C SER A 99 -3.28 -19.75 6.52
N LYS A 100 -2.07 -19.93 7.03
CA LYS A 100 -1.74 -19.56 8.41
C LYS A 100 -1.09 -18.19 8.42
N GLN A 101 -1.54 -17.34 9.34
CA GLN A 101 -1.00 -16.00 9.55
C GLN A 101 -0.79 -15.74 11.03
N TYR A 102 0.16 -14.88 11.36
CA TYR A 102 0.37 -14.45 12.72
C TYR A 102 -0.82 -13.67 13.27
N PHE A 103 -1.17 -13.98 14.51
CA PHE A 103 -2.27 -13.40 15.25
C PHE A 103 -1.76 -12.91 16.61
N ASP A 104 -2.10 -11.68 16.97
CA ASP A 104 -1.84 -11.11 18.28
C ASP A 104 -3.03 -11.37 19.19
N GLU A 105 -2.85 -12.22 20.20
CA GLU A 105 -3.93 -12.58 21.12
C GLU A 105 -4.32 -11.43 22.05
N LYS A 106 -3.37 -10.53 22.37
CA LYS A 106 -3.63 -9.37 23.23
C LYS A 106 -4.44 -8.31 22.50
N GLU A 107 -4.09 -8.02 21.26
CA GLU A 107 -4.79 -7.05 20.41
C GLU A 107 -6.00 -7.69 19.67
N ASN A 108 -6.15 -9.02 19.77
CA ASN A 108 -7.21 -9.82 19.14
C ASN A 108 -7.35 -9.58 17.63
N GLN A 109 -6.22 -9.55 16.91
CA GLN A 109 -6.23 -9.33 15.47
C GLN A 109 -5.11 -10.07 14.75
N PHE A 110 -5.34 -10.35 13.46
CA PHE A 110 -4.30 -10.82 12.54
C PHE A 110 -3.30 -9.69 12.28
N LEU A 111 -2.03 -10.09 12.13
CA LEU A 111 -0.94 -9.15 11.91
C LEU A 111 -0.57 -9.11 10.43
N ALA A 112 -0.67 -7.95 9.81
CA ALA A 112 -0.03 -7.68 8.54
C ALA A 112 1.50 -7.68 8.72
N ASP A 113 2.24 -7.89 7.64
CA ASP A 113 3.70 -8.09 7.70
C ASP A 113 4.45 -6.96 8.43
N ARG A 114 4.04 -5.70 8.25
CA ARG A 114 4.60 -4.53 8.95
C ARG A 114 4.23 -4.43 10.44
N TYR A 115 3.27 -5.22 10.91
CA TYR A 115 2.99 -5.37 12.34
C TYR A 115 3.86 -6.41 13.03
N ILE A 116 4.75 -7.07 12.28
CA ILE A 116 5.65 -8.10 12.81
C ILE A 116 7.08 -7.59 12.68
N THR A 117 7.80 -7.63 13.78
CA THR A 117 9.22 -7.29 13.83
C THR A 117 10.00 -8.45 14.40
N GLY A 118 11.27 -8.56 14.05
CA GLY A 118 12.13 -9.61 14.55
C GLY A 118 13.55 -9.46 14.04
N THR A 119 14.38 -10.47 14.26
CA THR A 119 15.76 -10.46 13.78
C THR A 119 15.84 -11.01 12.35
N CYS A 120 16.48 -10.26 11.47
CA CYS A 120 16.71 -10.67 10.10
C CYS A 120 17.64 -11.89 10.03
N PRO A 121 17.25 -12.99 9.34
CA PRO A 121 18.10 -14.17 9.22
C PRO A 121 19.35 -13.96 8.35
N HIS A 122 19.39 -12.87 7.53
CA HIS A 122 20.50 -12.59 6.62
C HIS A 122 21.59 -11.70 7.22
N CYS A 123 21.21 -10.65 7.95
CA CYS A 123 22.17 -9.67 8.49
C CYS A 123 22.12 -9.50 10.00
N ASN A 124 21.29 -10.26 10.70
CA ASN A 124 21.09 -10.21 12.15
C ASN A 124 20.60 -8.84 12.68
N ASN A 125 20.02 -7.99 11.83
CA ASN A 125 19.37 -6.77 12.27
C ASN A 125 18.13 -7.10 13.13
N GLU A 126 18.08 -6.63 14.37
CA GLU A 126 16.99 -6.92 15.32
C GLU A 126 15.68 -6.16 15.05
N GLY A 127 15.68 -5.22 14.12
CA GLY A 127 14.53 -4.39 13.76
C GLY A 127 13.95 -4.68 12.37
N ALA A 128 14.12 -5.90 11.83
CA ALA A 128 13.56 -6.25 10.54
C ALA A 128 12.04 -6.41 10.60
N TYR A 129 11.35 -5.97 9.54
CA TYR A 129 9.90 -6.18 9.36
C TYR A 129 9.60 -7.49 8.66
N GLY A 130 8.36 -7.94 8.76
CA GLY A 130 7.90 -9.20 8.17
C GLY A 130 7.90 -9.26 6.64
N ASP A 131 8.01 -8.12 5.95
CA ASP A 131 8.09 -8.02 4.50
C ASP A 131 9.50 -7.72 3.98
N GLN A 132 10.31 -7.00 4.79
CA GLN A 132 11.62 -6.52 4.37
C GLN A 132 12.51 -6.19 5.54
N CYS A 133 13.81 -6.44 5.38
CA CYS A 133 14.82 -5.89 6.28
C CYS A 133 15.32 -4.53 5.78
N GLU A 134 15.05 -3.46 6.52
CA GLU A 134 15.48 -2.11 6.16
C GLU A 134 17.01 -1.90 6.18
N ALA A 135 17.75 -2.77 6.89
CA ALA A 135 19.20 -2.66 6.97
C ALA A 135 19.93 -3.28 5.77
N CYS A 136 19.47 -4.42 5.25
CA CYS A 136 20.13 -5.09 4.11
C CYS A 136 19.29 -5.13 2.84
N GLY A 137 18.05 -4.64 2.86
CA GLY A 137 17.14 -4.57 1.72
C GLY A 137 16.56 -5.93 1.28
N THR A 138 16.83 -7.02 2.01
CA THR A 138 16.31 -8.34 1.65
C THR A 138 14.81 -8.41 1.90
N SER A 139 14.06 -8.89 0.90
CA SER A 139 12.66 -9.25 1.07
C SER A 139 12.53 -10.48 1.96
N LEU A 140 11.57 -10.45 2.88
CA LEU A 140 11.32 -11.48 3.87
C LEU A 140 9.86 -11.93 3.82
N SER A 141 9.59 -13.12 4.33
CA SER A 141 8.28 -13.49 4.84
C SER A 141 8.28 -13.29 6.36
N ALA A 142 7.16 -12.91 6.93
CA ALA A 142 7.04 -12.75 8.37
C ALA A 142 7.44 -14.01 9.16
N THR A 143 7.30 -15.19 8.53
CA THR A 143 7.70 -16.49 9.10
C THR A 143 9.22 -16.74 9.09
N ASP A 144 9.98 -15.97 8.31
CA ASP A 144 11.44 -16.11 8.21
C ASP A 144 12.16 -15.39 9.36
N LEU A 145 11.48 -14.44 10.00
CA LEU A 145 12.05 -13.67 11.10
C LEU A 145 12.41 -14.57 12.31
N ILE A 146 13.58 -14.34 12.87
CA ILE A 146 14.00 -14.95 14.12
C ILE A 146 13.34 -14.17 15.26
N GLU A 147 12.73 -14.88 16.21
CA GLU A 147 12.03 -14.32 17.37
C GLU A 147 10.99 -13.23 17.00
N PRO A 148 9.99 -13.56 16.16
CA PRO A 148 9.00 -12.58 15.73
C PRO A 148 8.18 -12.04 16.92
N LYS A 149 7.91 -10.72 16.88
CA LYS A 149 7.12 -10.00 17.88
C LYS A 149 6.09 -9.13 17.19
N SER A 150 4.93 -8.98 17.84
CA SER A 150 3.95 -7.99 17.43
C SER A 150 4.44 -6.57 17.71
N ALA A 151 4.47 -5.72 16.70
CA ALA A 151 4.79 -4.30 16.89
C ALA A 151 3.69 -3.53 17.67
N LEU A 152 2.50 -4.13 17.82
CA LEU A 152 1.38 -3.54 18.56
C LEU A 152 1.45 -3.79 20.04
N SER A 153 1.67 -5.05 20.44
CA SER A 153 1.65 -5.47 21.84
C SER A 153 3.03 -5.79 22.43
N GLY A 154 4.05 -5.98 21.59
CA GLY A 154 5.37 -6.47 21.96
C GLY A 154 5.43 -7.97 22.23
N ASN A 155 4.29 -8.67 22.22
CA ASN A 155 4.22 -10.10 22.53
C ASN A 155 4.60 -10.97 21.33
N LYS A 156 4.97 -12.22 21.62
CA LYS A 156 5.15 -13.25 20.58
C LYS A 156 3.79 -13.60 19.97
N PRO A 157 3.60 -13.46 18.65
CA PRO A 157 2.35 -13.80 18.00
C PRO A 157 2.20 -15.33 17.85
N VAL A 158 0.95 -15.78 17.70
CA VAL A 158 0.61 -17.19 17.43
C VAL A 158 0.14 -17.37 16.00
N MET A 159 0.30 -18.58 15.44
CA MET A 159 -0.20 -18.88 14.10
C MET A 159 -1.67 -19.30 14.18
N LYS A 160 -2.54 -18.65 13.41
CA LYS A 160 -3.96 -19.03 13.25
C LYS A 160 -4.31 -19.16 11.78
N GLU A 161 -5.27 -20.03 11.47
CA GLU A 161 -5.79 -20.17 10.11
C GLU A 161 -6.73 -19.01 9.78
N THR A 162 -6.61 -18.53 8.55
CA THR A 162 -7.49 -17.50 7.98
C THR A 162 -7.70 -17.74 6.50
N LYS A 163 -8.80 -17.22 5.99
CA LYS A 163 -9.15 -17.30 4.57
C LYS A 163 -8.78 -16.02 3.86
N HIS A 164 -8.23 -16.17 2.67
CA HIS A 164 -7.88 -15.05 1.80
C HIS A 164 -8.44 -15.25 0.40
N TRP A 165 -8.79 -14.16 -0.26
CA TRP A 165 -9.12 -14.14 -1.67
C TRP A 165 -7.90 -13.75 -2.49
N PHE A 166 -7.62 -14.53 -3.52
CA PHE A 166 -6.52 -14.32 -4.44
C PHE A 166 -7.07 -14.11 -5.85
N LEU A 167 -6.54 -13.12 -6.55
CA LEU A 167 -6.74 -13.01 -7.98
C LEU A 167 -5.74 -13.95 -8.68
N PRO A 168 -6.21 -14.94 -9.47
CA PRO A 168 -5.35 -15.94 -10.11
C PRO A 168 -4.64 -15.35 -11.33
N LEU A 169 -3.57 -14.58 -11.12
CA LEU A 169 -2.85 -13.88 -12.19
C LEU A 169 -2.19 -14.82 -13.20
N ASP A 170 -1.89 -16.06 -12.82
CA ASP A 170 -1.41 -17.12 -13.69
C ASP A 170 -2.34 -17.40 -14.86
N GLN A 171 -3.65 -17.27 -14.67
CA GLN A 171 -4.65 -17.42 -15.74
C GLN A 171 -4.61 -16.28 -16.77
N TYR A 172 -4.03 -15.16 -16.41
CA TYR A 172 -3.90 -13.97 -17.26
C TYR A 172 -2.48 -13.80 -17.84
N GLU A 173 -1.58 -14.76 -17.64
CA GLU A 173 -0.18 -14.66 -18.03
C GLU A 173 0.00 -14.32 -19.52
N SER A 174 -0.68 -15.04 -20.41
CA SER A 174 -0.56 -14.82 -21.86
C SER A 174 -1.03 -13.42 -22.27
N TRP A 175 -2.16 -12.98 -21.73
CA TRP A 175 -2.67 -11.64 -21.98
C TRP A 175 -1.76 -10.55 -21.41
N LEU A 176 -1.24 -10.74 -20.19
CA LEU A 176 -0.29 -9.80 -19.58
C LEU A 176 0.99 -9.69 -20.37
N LYS A 177 1.53 -10.83 -20.85
CA LYS A 177 2.73 -10.85 -21.72
C LYS A 177 2.49 -10.06 -23.01
N GLU A 178 1.42 -10.34 -23.73
CA GLU A 178 1.05 -9.63 -24.95
C GLU A 178 0.91 -8.12 -24.67
N TRP A 179 0.15 -7.76 -23.66
CA TRP A 179 -0.07 -6.37 -23.30
C TRP A 179 1.22 -5.62 -22.95
N ILE A 180 2.10 -6.23 -22.15
CA ILE A 180 3.37 -5.62 -21.71
C ILE A 180 4.41 -5.65 -22.84
N LEU A 181 4.71 -6.82 -23.39
CA LEU A 181 5.87 -7.00 -24.27
C LEU A 181 5.61 -6.49 -25.69
N ASP A 182 4.40 -6.68 -26.19
CA ASP A 182 4.05 -6.33 -27.58
C ASP A 182 3.37 -4.96 -27.64
N GLY A 183 2.60 -4.57 -26.58
CA GLY A 183 1.86 -3.33 -26.55
C GLY A 183 2.60 -2.14 -25.93
N HIS A 184 3.27 -2.31 -24.81
CA HIS A 184 3.71 -1.19 -23.98
C HIS A 184 5.19 -1.20 -23.59
N LYS A 185 5.97 -2.20 -23.99
CA LYS A 185 7.39 -2.30 -23.62
C LYS A 185 8.20 -1.06 -24.02
N SER A 186 7.88 -0.47 -25.18
CA SER A 186 8.55 0.73 -25.68
C SER A 186 8.23 2.00 -24.90
N ASP A 187 7.16 2.01 -24.12
CA ASP A 187 6.71 3.16 -23.34
C ASP A 187 7.39 3.26 -21.99
N TRP A 188 8.07 2.21 -21.58
CA TRP A 188 8.71 2.10 -20.29
C TRP A 188 10.20 2.44 -20.35
N LYS A 189 10.75 2.90 -19.23
CA LYS A 189 12.18 3.12 -19.11
C LYS A 189 12.92 1.78 -19.16
N SER A 190 14.16 1.81 -19.66
CA SER A 190 15.00 0.62 -19.86
C SER A 190 15.30 -0.20 -18.60
N ASN A 191 15.06 0.39 -17.43
CA ASN A 191 15.28 -0.25 -16.12
C ASN A 191 14.02 -0.85 -15.49
N VAL A 192 12.92 -0.93 -16.23
CA VAL A 192 11.65 -1.52 -15.78
C VAL A 192 11.40 -2.91 -16.35
#